data_c66748db5cb40c03cf5a56ab4d351cf6
#
_entry.id   c66748db5cb40c03cf5a56ab4d351cf6
#
_cell.length_a   1.000
_cell.length_b   1.000
_cell.length_c   1.000
_cell.angle_alpha   90.00
_cell.angle_beta   90.00
_cell.angle_gamma   90.00
#
_symmetry.space_group_name_H-M   'P 1'
#
loop_
_entity.id
_entity.type
_entity.pdbx_description
1 polymer ?
#
loop_
_entity_poly.entity_id
_entity_poly.type
_entity_poly.pdbx_seq_one_letter_code
_entity_poly.pdbx_strand_id
1 'polypeptide(L)'
;MKKFLCLLLAASFVFVAVSCSSDGDSDGDSESISSLINSGESTVDLAGKEITEDISVDSVVTIKNADFGGKTLTINSANVVLENVKNVNIIVSEKVANASFTIKNSKDESISIVVKGGSSIIIKDSDISNISVEVNDSSLVVSGKTKLDSVEVKGDGATIKGDGNSSVGTVTVADDVETIDISDGKIDSIKAGDSSVINVSGETTISNSDGGKFVADETVKLPESATKLSIKTVTLKNTDSAKKNYEVGDIFDFLGFSVVVKYDDNSEKTIALNSNNANVKGFDSSKEGSCTVSFVYNGNSVEGSISVVISPSSKEYKKLLDEGIDLLLDGKYDEGVDKIRSAYNNEENDETKMYYALAELATISTDENVANILKNNFGVASYPSKLNALINGEWLKDYAETAWTDVYTLKDAENSDYDSRIFYRVSGTESSNYNDDRVAVSCVLDEDNEWSEAYRYYGYDFYIKDIKLSPLSRQFV
;
A
#
# COMPACT_ATOMS: atom_id res chain seq x y z
N MET A 1 3.27 17.20 6.30
CA MET A 1 3.34 15.95 5.54
C MET A 1 4.29 15.99 4.33
N LYS A 2 4.11 16.84 3.30
CA LYS A 2 5.00 16.82 2.12
C LYS A 2 6.50 17.03 2.43
N LYS A 3 6.86 17.92 3.34
CA LYS A 3 8.27 18.17 3.72
C LYS A 3 8.86 17.02 4.55
N PHE A 4 8.07 16.42 5.43
CA PHE A 4 8.47 15.27 6.25
C PHE A 4 8.63 14.00 5.40
N LEU A 5 7.73 13.77 4.46
CA LEU A 5 7.81 12.64 3.52
C LEU A 5 9.04 12.77 2.58
N CYS A 6 9.42 13.99 2.17
CA CYS A 6 10.63 14.22 1.39
C CYS A 6 11.92 13.97 2.20
N LEU A 7 11.91 14.29 3.51
CA LEU A 7 13.06 14.04 4.40
C LEU A 7 13.26 12.53 4.64
N LEU A 8 12.18 11.78 4.81
CA LEU A 8 12.20 10.32 4.95
C LEU A 8 12.67 9.60 3.67
N LEU A 9 12.28 10.10 2.49
CA LEU A 9 12.75 9.56 1.21
C LEU A 9 14.25 9.84 0.96
N ALA A 10 14.80 10.91 1.49
CA ALA A 10 16.22 11.22 1.37
C ALA A 10 17.11 10.33 2.27
N ALA A 11 16.59 9.85 3.40
CA ALA A 11 17.30 8.95 4.31
C ALA A 11 17.32 7.48 3.83
N SER A 12 16.45 7.10 2.87
CA SER A 12 16.24 5.71 2.43
C SER A 12 17.24 5.21 1.37
N PHE A 13 18.24 5.98 0.96
CA PHE A 13 19.12 5.63 -0.18
C PHE A 13 20.48 5.02 0.18
N VAL A 14 20.63 4.43 1.36
CA VAL A 14 21.86 3.67 1.68
C VAL A 14 21.51 2.31 2.30
N PHE A 15 20.93 1.40 1.52
CA PHE A 15 21.03 -0.03 1.83
C PHE A 15 21.22 -0.84 0.55
N VAL A 16 22.48 -1.17 0.30
CA VAL A 16 22.83 -2.25 -0.61
C VAL A 16 22.66 -3.55 0.17
N ALA A 17 21.75 -4.39 -0.29
CA ALA A 17 21.56 -5.72 0.26
C ALA A 17 22.82 -6.57 0.09
N VAL A 18 23.46 -6.92 1.18
CA VAL A 18 24.45 -7.98 1.22
C VAL A 18 23.70 -9.27 1.54
N SER A 19 23.47 -10.08 0.53
CA SER A 19 23.04 -11.46 0.72
C SER A 19 24.23 -12.28 1.20
N CYS A 20 24.24 -12.70 2.45
CA CYS A 20 25.11 -13.77 2.92
C CYS A 20 24.45 -15.11 2.60
N SER A 21 25.02 -15.82 1.63
CA SER A 21 24.81 -17.27 1.50
C SER A 21 25.66 -17.95 2.55
N SER A 22 25.03 -18.62 3.49
CA SER A 22 25.71 -19.60 4.34
C SER A 22 25.41 -20.99 3.80
N ASP A 23 26.38 -21.58 3.13
CA ASP A 23 26.40 -23.02 2.92
C ASP A 23 26.52 -23.71 4.28
N GLY A 24 25.55 -24.48 4.61
CA GLY A 24 25.52 -25.36 5.76
C GLY A 24 24.73 -26.64 5.42
N ASP A 25 25.46 -27.64 5.01
CA ASP A 25 24.94 -29.01 4.95
C ASP A 25 24.37 -29.43 6.30
N SER A 26 23.08 -29.76 6.31
CA SER A 26 22.52 -30.64 7.36
C SER A 26 21.35 -31.44 6.81
N ASP A 27 21.41 -32.71 7.12
CA ASP A 27 20.52 -33.82 6.74
C ASP A 27 19.01 -33.50 6.91
N GLY A 28 18.30 -33.82 5.90
CA GLY A 28 16.95 -34.31 5.65
C GLY A 28 15.91 -34.34 6.77
N ASP A 29 15.33 -33.19 7.10
CA ASP A 29 13.89 -33.11 7.38
C ASP A 29 13.27 -32.31 6.23
N SER A 30 12.55 -33.00 5.35
CA SER A 30 11.79 -32.31 4.29
C SER A 30 10.66 -31.53 4.96
N GLU A 31 10.90 -30.23 5.19
CA GLU A 31 9.88 -29.33 5.68
C GLU A 31 8.63 -29.43 4.79
N SER A 32 7.46 -29.70 5.38
CA SER A 32 6.26 -29.87 4.59
C SER A 32 5.93 -28.53 3.88
N ILE A 33 5.36 -28.60 2.68
CA ILE A 33 4.97 -27.40 1.93
C ILE A 33 3.99 -26.55 2.75
N SER A 34 3.13 -27.19 3.53
CA SER A 34 2.21 -26.51 4.44
C SER A 34 2.95 -25.72 5.52
N SER A 35 4.02 -26.30 6.13
CA SER A 35 4.86 -25.59 7.10
C SER A 35 5.59 -24.42 6.46
N LEU A 36 6.12 -24.59 5.25
CA LEU A 36 6.81 -23.53 4.52
C LEU A 36 5.89 -22.36 4.21
N ILE A 37 4.66 -22.62 3.75
CA ILE A 37 3.66 -21.57 3.45
C ILE A 37 3.25 -20.81 4.73
N ASN A 38 3.17 -21.48 5.87
CA ASN A 38 2.76 -20.90 7.14
C ASN A 38 3.94 -20.53 8.06
N SER A 39 5.17 -20.48 7.53
CA SER A 39 6.39 -20.15 8.28
C SER A 39 6.46 -18.70 8.76
N GLY A 40 5.59 -17.83 8.25
CA GLY A 40 5.63 -16.38 8.50
C GLY A 40 6.46 -15.61 7.47
N GLU A 41 7.01 -16.28 6.46
CA GLU A 41 7.66 -15.61 5.34
C GLU A 41 6.64 -14.87 4.48
N SER A 42 6.98 -13.66 4.04
CA SER A 42 6.09 -12.84 3.19
C SER A 42 5.95 -13.39 1.76
N THR A 43 6.89 -14.22 1.31
CA THR A 43 6.88 -14.81 -0.03
C THR A 43 7.48 -16.21 -0.01
N VAL A 44 6.74 -17.17 -0.58
CA VAL A 44 7.16 -18.58 -0.70
C VAL A 44 7.14 -18.95 -2.18
N ASP A 45 8.30 -19.32 -2.72
CA ASP A 45 8.44 -19.81 -4.10
C ASP A 45 8.45 -21.35 -4.10
N LEU A 46 7.47 -21.93 -4.80
CA LEU A 46 7.28 -23.37 -4.89
C LEU A 46 7.73 -23.98 -6.22
N ALA A 47 8.55 -23.26 -7.00
CA ALA A 47 9.06 -23.75 -8.27
C ALA A 47 9.77 -25.11 -8.11
N GLY A 48 9.29 -26.12 -8.84
CA GLY A 48 9.87 -27.47 -8.81
C GLY A 48 9.54 -28.30 -7.56
N LYS A 49 8.73 -27.79 -6.64
CA LYS A 49 8.24 -28.57 -5.49
C LYS A 49 6.96 -29.32 -5.87
N GLU A 50 6.89 -30.58 -5.47
CA GLU A 50 5.72 -31.44 -5.69
C GLU A 50 4.73 -31.23 -4.53
N ILE A 51 3.47 -30.90 -4.85
CA ILE A 51 2.38 -30.75 -3.89
C ILE A 51 1.54 -32.00 -3.90
N THR A 52 1.61 -32.80 -2.83
CA THR A 52 0.97 -34.09 -2.74
C THR A 52 -0.31 -34.12 -1.92
N GLU A 53 -0.59 -33.06 -1.17
CA GLU A 53 -1.73 -32.97 -0.26
C GLU A 53 -2.46 -31.61 -0.40
N ASP A 54 -3.68 -31.53 0.14
CA ASP A 54 -4.42 -30.29 0.27
C ASP A 54 -3.74 -29.38 1.30
N ILE A 55 -3.74 -28.06 1.06
CA ILE A 55 -3.01 -27.09 1.86
C ILE A 55 -3.97 -26.06 2.45
N SER A 56 -3.75 -25.70 3.72
CA SER A 56 -4.35 -24.52 4.35
C SER A 56 -3.35 -23.38 4.46
N VAL A 57 -3.77 -22.18 4.13
CA VAL A 57 -2.99 -20.94 4.25
C VAL A 57 -3.57 -20.13 5.39
N ASP A 58 -2.87 -20.11 6.52
CA ASP A 58 -3.30 -19.43 7.76
C ASP A 58 -2.50 -18.14 8.04
N SER A 59 -1.57 -17.78 7.16
CA SER A 59 -0.72 -16.59 7.25
C SER A 59 -0.87 -15.68 6.02
N VAL A 60 -0.49 -14.41 6.17
CA VAL A 60 -0.38 -13.45 5.05
C VAL A 60 0.86 -13.82 4.24
N VAL A 61 0.68 -14.28 3.02
CA VAL A 61 1.79 -14.79 2.20
C VAL A 61 1.54 -14.57 0.71
N THR A 62 2.62 -14.40 -0.05
CA THR A 62 2.62 -14.51 -1.51
C THR A 62 3.18 -15.87 -1.92
N ILE A 63 2.37 -16.73 -2.53
CA ILE A 63 2.78 -18.05 -3.04
C ILE A 63 3.06 -17.91 -4.54
N LYS A 64 4.24 -18.35 -4.99
CA LYS A 64 4.67 -18.23 -6.39
C LYS A 64 5.02 -19.56 -7.02
N ASN A 65 4.81 -19.62 -8.36
CA ASN A 65 5.31 -20.67 -9.24
C ASN A 65 4.89 -22.08 -8.81
N ALA A 66 3.65 -22.25 -8.34
CA ALA A 66 3.16 -23.51 -7.79
C ALA A 66 2.31 -24.29 -8.80
N ASP A 67 2.58 -25.59 -8.94
CA ASP A 67 1.67 -26.54 -9.56
C ASP A 67 1.02 -27.39 -8.46
N PHE A 68 -0.26 -27.17 -8.23
CA PHE A 68 -0.98 -27.86 -7.16
C PHE A 68 -1.45 -29.27 -7.54
N GLY A 69 -1.26 -29.72 -8.79
CA GLY A 69 -1.64 -31.07 -9.22
C GLY A 69 -3.10 -31.41 -9.00
N GLY A 70 -4.00 -30.44 -9.01
CA GLY A 70 -5.44 -30.62 -8.74
C GLY A 70 -5.82 -30.63 -7.26
N LYS A 71 -4.87 -30.30 -6.35
CA LYS A 71 -5.15 -30.24 -4.92
C LYS A 71 -5.94 -29.00 -4.53
N THR A 72 -6.51 -29.03 -3.34
CA THR A 72 -7.26 -27.92 -2.76
C THR A 72 -6.34 -27.01 -1.95
N LEU A 73 -6.46 -25.70 -2.20
CA LEU A 73 -5.83 -24.66 -1.42
C LEU A 73 -6.91 -23.90 -0.65
N THR A 74 -6.96 -24.05 0.67
CA THR A 74 -7.90 -23.34 1.53
C THR A 74 -7.26 -22.08 2.09
N ILE A 75 -7.79 -20.93 1.76
CA ILE A 75 -7.33 -19.62 2.23
C ILE A 75 -8.10 -19.26 3.49
N ASN A 76 -7.42 -19.19 4.64
CA ASN A 76 -7.97 -18.80 5.94
C ASN A 76 -7.45 -17.44 6.42
N SER A 77 -6.49 -16.85 5.71
CA SER A 77 -5.87 -15.59 6.07
C SER A 77 -6.21 -14.48 5.07
N ALA A 78 -6.20 -13.26 5.56
CA ALA A 78 -6.39 -12.06 4.74
C ALA A 78 -5.17 -11.78 3.84
N ASN A 79 -5.39 -11.07 2.73
CA ASN A 79 -4.33 -10.53 1.86
C ASN A 79 -3.34 -11.58 1.30
N VAL A 80 -3.82 -12.79 1.04
CA VAL A 80 -3.04 -13.82 0.37
C VAL A 80 -2.95 -13.52 -1.12
N VAL A 81 -1.75 -13.66 -1.68
CA VAL A 81 -1.48 -13.47 -3.11
C VAL A 81 -0.97 -14.76 -3.73
N LEU A 82 -1.59 -15.20 -4.82
CA LEU A 82 -1.12 -16.29 -5.66
C LEU A 82 -0.58 -15.73 -6.97
N GLU A 83 0.64 -16.08 -7.33
CA GLU A 83 1.30 -15.62 -8.54
C GLU A 83 1.86 -16.79 -9.36
N ASN A 84 1.44 -16.90 -10.63
CA ASN A 84 1.86 -17.96 -11.53
C ASN A 84 1.61 -19.36 -10.93
N VAL A 85 0.36 -19.60 -10.53
CA VAL A 85 -0.11 -20.91 -10.02
C VAL A 85 -0.95 -21.62 -11.04
N LYS A 86 -1.05 -22.93 -10.94
CA LYS A 86 -1.86 -23.78 -11.84
C LYS A 86 -2.38 -25.05 -11.16
N ASN A 87 -3.35 -25.71 -11.82
CA ASN A 87 -3.96 -26.96 -11.37
C ASN A 87 -4.44 -26.90 -9.91
N VAL A 88 -5.24 -25.92 -9.53
CA VAL A 88 -5.63 -25.70 -8.14
C VAL A 88 -7.13 -25.45 -7.98
N ASN A 89 -7.71 -26.08 -6.92
CA ASN A 89 -9.03 -25.76 -6.43
C ASN A 89 -8.90 -24.84 -5.21
N ILE A 90 -9.28 -23.58 -5.33
CA ILE A 90 -9.11 -22.57 -4.29
C ILE A 90 -10.42 -22.42 -3.53
N ILE A 91 -10.35 -22.47 -2.20
CA ILE A 91 -11.48 -22.14 -1.31
C ILE A 91 -11.07 -20.96 -0.45
N VAL A 92 -11.70 -19.80 -0.65
CA VAL A 92 -11.60 -18.67 0.28
C VAL A 92 -12.62 -18.91 1.38
N SER A 93 -12.15 -19.22 2.58
CA SER A 93 -13.01 -19.67 3.69
C SER A 93 -13.77 -18.52 4.36
N GLU A 94 -14.81 -18.86 5.12
CA GLU A 94 -15.59 -17.90 5.89
C GLU A 94 -14.78 -17.15 6.97
N LYS A 95 -13.60 -17.65 7.32
CA LYS A 95 -12.68 -16.98 8.26
C LYS A 95 -12.07 -15.70 7.68
N VAL A 96 -12.05 -15.57 6.36
CA VAL A 96 -11.52 -14.40 5.67
C VAL A 96 -12.62 -13.33 5.61
N ALA A 97 -12.70 -12.50 6.62
CA ALA A 97 -13.68 -11.40 6.67
C ALA A 97 -13.01 -10.07 6.31
N ASN A 98 -13.70 -9.23 5.50
CA ASN A 98 -13.28 -7.87 5.14
C ASN A 98 -11.85 -7.76 4.57
N ALA A 99 -11.42 -8.76 3.81
CA ALA A 99 -10.05 -8.87 3.32
C ALA A 99 -9.99 -9.11 1.82
N SER A 100 -8.83 -8.88 1.22
CA SER A 100 -8.59 -9.18 -0.19
C SER A 100 -7.89 -10.53 -0.37
N PHE A 101 -8.23 -11.20 -1.46
CA PHE A 101 -7.50 -12.32 -2.02
C PHE A 101 -7.11 -11.98 -3.46
N THR A 102 -5.87 -12.21 -3.83
CA THR A 102 -5.38 -11.84 -5.16
C THR A 102 -4.78 -13.04 -5.89
N ILE A 103 -5.17 -13.25 -7.15
CA ILE A 103 -4.51 -14.17 -8.07
C ILE A 103 -4.01 -13.39 -9.29
N LYS A 104 -2.75 -13.61 -9.69
CA LYS A 104 -2.15 -12.89 -10.81
C LYS A 104 -1.22 -13.76 -11.64
N ASN A 105 -1.11 -13.44 -12.93
CA ASN A 105 -0.22 -14.12 -13.87
C ASN A 105 -0.42 -15.64 -13.96
N SER A 106 -1.62 -16.14 -13.65
CA SER A 106 -1.96 -17.57 -13.61
C SER A 106 -2.78 -17.94 -14.84
N LYS A 107 -2.11 -18.50 -15.83
CA LYS A 107 -2.67 -18.82 -17.14
C LYS A 107 -2.99 -20.31 -17.24
N ASP A 108 -4.01 -20.75 -16.51
CA ASP A 108 -4.39 -22.17 -16.46
C ASP A 108 -5.91 -22.32 -16.29
N GLU A 109 -6.56 -22.87 -17.32
CA GLU A 109 -8.00 -23.14 -17.31
C GLU A 109 -8.45 -24.21 -16.29
N SER A 110 -7.52 -24.88 -15.59
CA SER A 110 -7.84 -25.82 -14.52
C SER A 110 -7.96 -25.18 -13.14
N ILE A 111 -7.89 -23.86 -13.04
CA ILE A 111 -8.09 -23.15 -11.77
C ILE A 111 -9.57 -22.93 -11.51
N SER A 112 -10.04 -23.38 -10.34
CA SER A 112 -11.37 -23.09 -9.83
C SER A 112 -11.33 -22.36 -8.49
N ILE A 113 -12.28 -21.47 -8.23
CA ILE A 113 -12.33 -20.66 -7.01
C ILE A 113 -13.73 -20.71 -6.42
N VAL A 114 -13.82 -21.04 -5.14
CA VAL A 114 -15.07 -20.94 -4.35
C VAL A 114 -14.86 -19.91 -3.25
N VAL A 115 -15.67 -18.87 -3.24
CA VAL A 115 -15.58 -17.76 -2.31
C VAL A 115 -16.69 -17.86 -1.28
N LYS A 116 -16.35 -18.24 -0.05
CA LYS A 116 -17.26 -18.35 1.10
C LYS A 116 -17.05 -17.25 2.13
N GLY A 117 -15.96 -16.48 2.00
CA GLY A 117 -15.60 -15.38 2.87
C GLY A 117 -14.84 -14.31 2.10
N GLY A 118 -14.46 -13.24 2.79
CA GLY A 118 -13.75 -12.13 2.17
C GLY A 118 -14.66 -11.14 1.49
N SER A 119 -14.14 -9.95 1.22
CA SER A 119 -14.90 -8.86 0.58
C SER A 119 -14.36 -8.50 -0.81
N SER A 120 -13.13 -8.85 -1.14
CA SER A 120 -12.53 -8.48 -2.41
C SER A 120 -11.66 -9.59 -3.00
N ILE A 121 -12.06 -10.07 -4.17
CA ILE A 121 -11.32 -11.04 -4.97
C ILE A 121 -10.74 -10.30 -6.17
N ILE A 122 -9.41 -10.29 -6.31
CA ILE A 122 -8.71 -9.59 -7.38
C ILE A 122 -8.07 -10.61 -8.30
N ILE A 123 -8.45 -10.60 -9.58
CA ILE A 123 -7.88 -11.47 -10.61
C ILE A 123 -7.23 -10.61 -11.68
N LYS A 124 -5.93 -10.81 -11.88
CA LYS A 124 -5.15 -10.00 -12.81
C LYS A 124 -4.30 -10.85 -13.75
N ASP A 125 -4.34 -10.54 -15.04
CA ASP A 125 -3.52 -11.19 -16.08
C ASP A 125 -3.58 -12.72 -16.02
N SER A 126 -4.77 -13.29 -15.72
CA SER A 126 -4.97 -14.71 -15.40
C SER A 126 -6.11 -15.31 -16.23
N ASP A 127 -6.06 -16.62 -16.47
CA ASP A 127 -7.12 -17.39 -17.12
C ASP A 127 -7.70 -18.37 -16.09
N ILE A 128 -8.99 -18.29 -15.76
CA ILE A 128 -9.66 -19.05 -14.71
C ILE A 128 -10.91 -19.71 -15.27
N SER A 129 -11.08 -21.02 -15.02
CA SER A 129 -12.22 -21.75 -15.56
C SER A 129 -13.54 -21.37 -14.89
N ASN A 130 -13.56 -21.35 -13.56
CA ASN A 130 -14.81 -21.03 -12.88
C ASN A 130 -14.57 -20.37 -11.51
N ILE A 131 -15.52 -19.50 -11.14
CA ILE A 131 -15.56 -18.85 -9.84
C ILE A 131 -16.99 -18.98 -9.31
N SER A 132 -17.16 -19.47 -8.09
CA SER A 132 -18.43 -19.44 -7.35
C SER A 132 -18.34 -18.45 -6.20
N VAL A 133 -19.16 -17.41 -6.21
CA VAL A 133 -19.23 -16.38 -5.18
C VAL A 133 -20.46 -16.66 -4.31
N GLU A 134 -20.22 -17.17 -3.10
CA GLU A 134 -21.28 -17.65 -2.18
C GLU A 134 -21.56 -16.68 -1.02
N VAL A 135 -20.85 -15.54 -0.98
CA VAL A 135 -20.95 -14.54 0.09
C VAL A 135 -21.58 -13.24 -0.42
N ASN A 136 -22.45 -12.65 0.40
CA ASN A 136 -23.11 -11.39 0.09
C ASN A 136 -22.11 -10.23 0.07
N ASP A 137 -22.42 -9.16 -0.68
CA ASP A 137 -21.68 -7.89 -0.75
C ASP A 137 -20.19 -8.06 -1.15
N SER A 138 -19.85 -9.14 -1.81
CA SER A 138 -18.49 -9.40 -2.27
C SER A 138 -18.15 -8.65 -3.55
N SER A 139 -16.88 -8.38 -3.77
CA SER A 139 -16.37 -7.72 -4.97
C SER A 139 -15.39 -8.64 -5.72
N LEU A 140 -15.69 -8.93 -6.98
CA LEU A 140 -14.80 -9.59 -7.92
C LEU A 140 -14.22 -8.55 -8.88
N VAL A 141 -12.94 -8.26 -8.77
CA VAL A 141 -12.22 -7.33 -9.65
C VAL A 141 -11.41 -8.12 -10.67
N VAL A 142 -11.69 -7.90 -11.95
CA VAL A 142 -11.07 -8.60 -13.09
C VAL A 142 -10.29 -7.60 -13.92
N SER A 143 -8.99 -7.73 -14.02
CA SER A 143 -8.15 -6.73 -14.67
C SER A 143 -7.05 -7.31 -15.55
N GLY A 144 -6.47 -6.45 -16.40
CA GLY A 144 -5.43 -6.83 -17.35
C GLY A 144 -5.97 -7.79 -18.43
N LYS A 145 -5.13 -8.67 -18.92
CA LYS A 145 -5.50 -9.68 -19.93
C LYS A 145 -6.11 -10.93 -19.27
N THR A 146 -7.13 -10.72 -18.44
CA THR A 146 -7.80 -11.80 -17.72
C THR A 146 -8.99 -12.35 -18.51
N LYS A 147 -9.12 -13.67 -18.51
CA LYS A 147 -10.26 -14.40 -19.06
C LYS A 147 -10.86 -15.30 -17.98
N LEU A 148 -12.14 -15.11 -17.70
CA LEU A 148 -12.93 -16.01 -16.85
C LEU A 148 -13.92 -16.75 -17.74
N ASP A 149 -13.96 -18.08 -17.68
CA ASP A 149 -14.93 -18.83 -18.48
C ASP A 149 -16.33 -18.77 -17.87
N SER A 150 -16.44 -18.89 -16.54
CA SER A 150 -17.71 -18.77 -15.83
C SER A 150 -17.59 -18.16 -14.45
N VAL A 151 -18.59 -17.38 -14.08
CA VAL A 151 -18.80 -16.85 -12.72
C VAL A 151 -20.19 -17.22 -12.26
N GLU A 152 -20.33 -17.95 -11.16
CA GLU A 152 -21.60 -18.24 -10.50
C GLU A 152 -21.75 -17.33 -9.28
N VAL A 153 -22.83 -16.57 -9.22
CA VAL A 153 -23.12 -15.65 -8.11
C VAL A 153 -24.28 -16.21 -7.32
N LYS A 154 -24.02 -16.56 -6.04
CA LYS A 154 -25.00 -17.04 -5.05
C LYS A 154 -25.19 -16.04 -3.90
N GLY A 155 -24.29 -15.06 -3.78
CA GLY A 155 -24.38 -14.00 -2.78
C GLY A 155 -25.12 -12.78 -3.33
N ASP A 156 -26.05 -12.22 -2.57
CA ASP A 156 -26.74 -10.99 -2.91
C ASP A 156 -25.82 -9.78 -2.81
N GLY A 157 -26.04 -8.72 -3.62
CA GLY A 157 -25.21 -7.51 -3.62
C GLY A 157 -23.79 -7.68 -4.15
N ALA A 158 -23.47 -8.80 -4.79
CA ALA A 158 -22.15 -9.04 -5.34
C ALA A 158 -21.83 -8.08 -6.48
N THR A 159 -20.57 -7.63 -6.56
CA THR A 159 -20.08 -6.74 -7.60
C THR A 159 -19.06 -7.44 -8.49
N ILE A 160 -19.21 -7.33 -9.82
CA ILE A 160 -18.21 -7.76 -10.81
C ILE A 160 -17.69 -6.53 -11.53
N LYS A 161 -16.41 -6.21 -11.35
CA LYS A 161 -15.77 -5.05 -11.94
C LYS A 161 -14.66 -5.46 -12.90
N GLY A 162 -14.78 -5.04 -14.17
CA GLY A 162 -13.76 -5.20 -15.19
C GLY A 162 -12.85 -3.98 -15.33
N ASP A 163 -12.00 -3.97 -16.38
CA ASP A 163 -11.17 -2.83 -16.78
C ASP A 163 -11.19 -2.61 -18.32
N GLY A 164 -12.17 -3.20 -18.99
CA GLY A 164 -12.32 -3.13 -20.46
C GLY A 164 -11.36 -4.04 -21.27
N ASN A 165 -10.27 -4.55 -20.67
CA ASN A 165 -9.35 -5.50 -21.30
C ASN A 165 -9.62 -6.95 -20.90
N SER A 166 -10.33 -7.13 -19.82
CA SER A 166 -10.75 -8.42 -19.28
C SER A 166 -12.06 -8.89 -19.89
N SER A 167 -12.30 -10.20 -19.87
CA SER A 167 -13.54 -10.80 -20.36
C SER A 167 -14.05 -11.89 -19.41
N VAL A 168 -15.37 -11.97 -19.32
CA VAL A 168 -16.10 -13.02 -18.60
C VAL A 168 -17.01 -13.74 -19.58
N GLY A 169 -16.91 -15.05 -19.71
CA GLY A 169 -17.74 -15.87 -20.57
C GLY A 169 -19.19 -15.86 -20.10
N THR A 170 -19.50 -16.63 -19.07
CA THR A 170 -20.89 -16.69 -18.55
C THR A 170 -20.94 -16.24 -17.09
N VAL A 171 -21.84 -15.32 -16.79
CA VAL A 171 -22.26 -15.00 -15.43
C VAL A 171 -23.59 -15.69 -15.17
N THR A 172 -23.66 -16.58 -14.18
CA THR A 172 -24.88 -17.23 -13.72
C THR A 172 -25.25 -16.69 -12.35
N VAL A 173 -26.43 -16.08 -12.26
CA VAL A 173 -26.98 -15.52 -11.02
C VAL A 173 -28.01 -16.49 -10.49
N ALA A 174 -27.85 -16.95 -9.24
CA ALA A 174 -28.78 -17.87 -8.62
C ALA A 174 -30.17 -17.23 -8.42
N ASP A 175 -31.23 -18.03 -8.38
CA ASP A 175 -32.61 -17.55 -8.37
C ASP A 175 -32.98 -16.77 -7.11
N ASP A 176 -32.28 -16.99 -6.00
CA ASP A 176 -32.45 -16.31 -4.72
C ASP A 176 -31.64 -15.02 -4.59
N VAL A 177 -30.79 -14.70 -5.57
CA VAL A 177 -30.03 -13.45 -5.60
C VAL A 177 -30.91 -12.32 -6.12
N GLU A 178 -31.11 -11.31 -5.30
CA GLU A 178 -31.97 -10.17 -5.63
C GLU A 178 -31.29 -9.16 -6.53
N THR A 179 -30.01 -8.86 -6.23
CA THR A 179 -29.26 -7.81 -6.96
C THR A 179 -27.80 -8.19 -7.14
N ILE A 180 -27.25 -7.79 -8.29
CA ILE A 180 -25.80 -7.75 -8.55
C ILE A 180 -25.44 -6.47 -9.27
N ASP A 181 -24.17 -6.04 -9.11
CA ASP A 181 -23.60 -4.87 -9.80
C ASP A 181 -22.50 -5.31 -10.76
N ILE A 182 -22.50 -4.80 -11.99
CA ILE A 182 -21.51 -5.10 -13.02
C ILE A 182 -20.98 -3.79 -13.60
N SER A 183 -19.67 -3.62 -13.69
CA SER A 183 -19.08 -2.43 -14.29
C SER A 183 -17.81 -2.70 -15.10
N ASP A 184 -17.58 -1.89 -16.14
CA ASP A 184 -16.35 -1.79 -16.92
C ASP A 184 -15.84 -3.12 -17.53
N GLY A 185 -16.74 -4.03 -17.92
CA GLY A 185 -16.39 -5.38 -18.36
C GLY A 185 -16.99 -5.81 -19.68
N LYS A 186 -16.42 -6.88 -20.26
CA LYS A 186 -17.00 -7.61 -21.40
C LYS A 186 -17.54 -8.95 -20.92
N ILE A 187 -18.83 -9.17 -21.07
CA ILE A 187 -19.51 -10.38 -20.64
C ILE A 187 -20.21 -11.00 -21.85
N ASP A 188 -19.91 -12.27 -22.13
CA ASP A 188 -20.50 -12.94 -23.28
C ASP A 188 -21.96 -13.33 -23.03
N SER A 189 -22.30 -13.79 -21.82
CA SER A 189 -23.65 -14.18 -21.48
C SER A 189 -23.98 -13.98 -20.00
N ILE A 190 -25.18 -13.52 -19.71
CA ILE A 190 -25.75 -13.53 -18.36
C ILE A 190 -26.96 -14.46 -18.33
N LYS A 191 -27.04 -15.30 -17.30
CA LYS A 191 -28.20 -16.12 -16.95
C LYS A 191 -28.67 -15.75 -15.55
N ALA A 192 -29.92 -15.36 -15.41
CA ALA A 192 -30.46 -14.92 -14.12
C ALA A 192 -31.96 -15.23 -14.03
N GLY A 193 -32.47 -15.33 -12.79
CA GLY A 193 -33.90 -15.43 -12.56
C GLY A 193 -34.62 -14.15 -12.98
N ASP A 194 -35.91 -14.27 -13.37
CA ASP A 194 -36.74 -13.13 -13.83
C ASP A 194 -36.94 -12.03 -12.76
N SER A 195 -36.70 -12.36 -11.49
CA SER A 195 -36.78 -11.43 -10.37
C SER A 195 -35.50 -10.73 -10.01
N SER A 196 -34.37 -11.21 -10.52
CA SER A 196 -33.03 -10.63 -10.25
C SER A 196 -32.85 -9.31 -10.96
N VAL A 197 -32.31 -8.32 -10.28
CA VAL A 197 -31.97 -7.01 -10.85
C VAL A 197 -30.46 -6.91 -11.03
N ILE A 198 -30.04 -6.63 -12.24
CA ILE A 198 -28.63 -6.51 -12.63
C ILE A 198 -28.35 -5.05 -12.93
N ASN A 199 -27.64 -4.37 -12.03
CA ASN A 199 -27.21 -3.01 -12.25
C ASN A 199 -25.94 -3.03 -13.11
N VAL A 200 -25.94 -2.29 -14.22
CA VAL A 200 -24.83 -2.29 -15.16
C VAL A 200 -24.38 -0.87 -15.43
N SER A 201 -23.09 -0.60 -15.27
CA SER A 201 -22.53 0.74 -15.41
C SER A 201 -21.20 0.75 -16.15
N GLY A 202 -20.69 1.95 -16.44
CA GLY A 202 -19.41 2.16 -17.08
C GLY A 202 -19.36 1.63 -18.52
N GLU A 203 -18.16 1.34 -19.02
CA GLU A 203 -17.96 0.82 -20.39
C GLU A 203 -18.23 -0.70 -20.48
N THR A 204 -19.42 -1.12 -20.01
CA THR A 204 -19.79 -2.54 -19.98
C THR A 204 -20.47 -2.96 -21.26
N THR A 205 -20.14 -4.14 -21.77
CA THR A 205 -20.80 -4.80 -22.90
C THR A 205 -21.27 -6.19 -22.50
N ILE A 206 -22.55 -6.48 -22.68
CA ILE A 206 -23.17 -7.79 -22.49
C ILE A 206 -23.69 -8.26 -23.84
N SER A 207 -23.20 -9.42 -24.31
CA SER A 207 -23.57 -9.91 -25.66
C SER A 207 -24.89 -10.68 -25.69
N ASN A 208 -25.20 -11.46 -24.61
CA ASN A 208 -26.41 -12.27 -24.49
C ASN A 208 -26.99 -12.20 -23.10
N SER A 209 -28.32 -12.33 -22.98
CA SER A 209 -29.00 -12.46 -21.70
C SER A 209 -30.12 -13.48 -21.75
N ASP A 210 -30.27 -14.26 -20.68
CA ASP A 210 -31.35 -15.20 -20.45
C ASP A 210 -31.92 -14.92 -19.03
N GLY A 211 -33.07 -14.26 -18.99
CA GLY A 211 -33.67 -13.75 -17.76
C GLY A 211 -32.98 -12.51 -17.19
N GLY A 212 -33.40 -12.14 -15.98
CA GLY A 212 -32.95 -10.94 -15.27
C GLY A 212 -33.54 -9.63 -15.80
N LYS A 213 -33.52 -8.61 -14.94
CA LYS A 213 -33.91 -7.24 -15.29
C LYS A 213 -32.72 -6.31 -15.16
N PHE A 214 -32.46 -5.49 -16.16
CA PHE A 214 -31.24 -4.68 -16.26
C PHE A 214 -31.52 -3.20 -16.00
N VAL A 215 -30.84 -2.64 -15.03
CA VAL A 215 -30.71 -1.20 -14.81
C VAL A 215 -29.36 -0.78 -15.38
N ALA A 216 -29.36 0.02 -16.43
CA ALA A 216 -28.14 0.37 -17.14
C ALA A 216 -28.07 1.86 -17.44
N ASP A 217 -26.87 2.43 -17.36
CA ASP A 217 -26.59 3.78 -17.83
C ASP A 217 -26.46 3.84 -19.37
N GLU A 218 -26.31 5.05 -19.92
CA GLU A 218 -26.29 5.28 -21.37
C GLU A 218 -25.04 4.70 -22.07
N THR A 219 -23.97 4.42 -21.33
CA THR A 219 -22.69 3.90 -21.87
C THR A 219 -22.70 2.40 -22.06
N VAL A 220 -23.63 1.71 -21.42
CA VAL A 220 -23.74 0.25 -21.41
C VAL A 220 -24.36 -0.28 -22.70
N LYS A 221 -23.76 -1.33 -23.26
CA LYS A 221 -24.28 -2.09 -24.39
C LYS A 221 -24.96 -3.36 -23.91
N LEU A 222 -26.29 -3.39 -23.93
CA LEU A 222 -27.09 -4.56 -23.63
C LEU A 222 -27.57 -5.27 -24.90
N PRO A 223 -27.78 -6.61 -24.86
CA PRO A 223 -28.42 -7.33 -25.96
C PRO A 223 -29.88 -6.88 -26.14
N GLU A 224 -30.40 -7.06 -27.35
CA GLU A 224 -31.80 -6.71 -27.66
C GLU A 224 -32.83 -7.49 -26.81
N SER A 225 -32.46 -8.69 -26.36
CA SER A 225 -33.30 -9.54 -25.50
C SER A 225 -33.40 -9.06 -24.05
N ALA A 226 -32.57 -8.11 -23.64
CA ALA A 226 -32.49 -7.67 -22.24
C ALA A 226 -33.74 -6.90 -21.82
N THR A 227 -34.37 -7.31 -20.71
CA THR A 227 -35.47 -6.58 -20.06
C THR A 227 -34.88 -5.39 -19.30
N LYS A 228 -35.09 -4.17 -19.79
CA LYS A 228 -34.57 -2.94 -19.18
C LYS A 228 -35.52 -2.42 -18.08
N LEU A 229 -34.95 -1.98 -16.97
CA LEU A 229 -35.62 -1.23 -15.92
C LEU A 229 -34.98 0.15 -15.77
N SER A 230 -35.81 1.12 -15.37
CA SER A 230 -35.36 2.46 -14.98
C SER A 230 -35.66 2.73 -13.53
N ILE A 231 -34.72 3.29 -12.79
CA ILE A 231 -34.91 3.73 -11.41
C ILE A 231 -35.78 4.99 -11.42
N LYS A 232 -36.91 4.95 -10.72
CA LYS A 232 -37.80 6.11 -10.50
C LYS A 232 -37.39 6.90 -9.27
N THR A 233 -37.21 6.22 -8.13
CA THR A 233 -36.83 6.85 -6.86
C THR A 233 -35.92 5.91 -6.07
N VAL A 234 -35.02 6.51 -5.30
CA VAL A 234 -34.20 5.81 -4.30
C VAL A 234 -34.42 6.52 -2.96
N THR A 235 -34.98 5.85 -1.99
CA THR A 235 -35.29 6.46 -0.71
C THR A 235 -34.56 5.75 0.41
N LEU A 236 -33.91 6.52 1.29
CA LEU A 236 -33.20 5.98 2.45
C LEU A 236 -34.20 5.30 3.40
N LYS A 237 -33.93 4.03 3.70
CA LYS A 237 -34.64 3.31 4.73
C LYS A 237 -33.92 3.50 6.05
N ASN A 238 -34.58 4.16 6.98
CA ASN A 238 -33.97 4.40 8.28
C ASN A 238 -33.98 3.08 9.07
N THR A 239 -32.82 2.59 9.41
CA THR A 239 -32.63 1.43 10.26
C THR A 239 -32.08 1.90 11.60
N ASP A 240 -32.69 1.48 12.69
CA ASP A 240 -32.24 1.84 14.04
C ASP A 240 -30.88 1.22 14.39
N SER A 241 -30.49 0.19 13.64
CA SER A 241 -29.21 -0.51 13.80
C SER A 241 -28.00 0.19 13.16
N ALA A 242 -28.22 1.22 12.33
CA ALA A 242 -27.14 1.93 11.64
C ALA A 242 -26.30 2.75 12.62
N LYS A 243 -24.98 2.71 12.46
CA LYS A 243 -24.03 3.49 13.27
C LYS A 243 -24.24 4.98 13.01
N LYS A 244 -24.52 5.75 14.07
CA LYS A 244 -24.72 7.21 14.03
C LYS A 244 -23.71 7.98 14.86
N ASN A 245 -22.93 7.29 15.70
CA ASN A 245 -21.89 7.87 16.53
C ASN A 245 -20.54 7.35 16.05
N TYR A 246 -19.66 8.26 15.74
CA TYR A 246 -18.31 8.01 15.24
C TYR A 246 -17.31 8.72 16.14
N GLU A 247 -16.05 8.36 16.04
CA GLU A 247 -14.94 9.09 16.66
C GLU A 247 -14.10 9.79 15.57
N VAL A 248 -13.34 10.77 15.98
CA VAL A 248 -12.37 11.42 15.08
C VAL A 248 -11.43 10.36 14.49
N GLY A 249 -11.34 10.33 13.16
CA GLY A 249 -10.55 9.37 12.40
C GLY A 249 -11.30 8.11 11.97
N ASP A 250 -12.54 7.90 12.42
CA ASP A 250 -13.35 6.76 11.96
C ASP A 250 -13.66 6.84 10.46
N ILE A 251 -13.74 5.67 9.82
CA ILE A 251 -14.27 5.52 8.46
C ILE A 251 -15.79 5.33 8.56
N PHE A 252 -16.52 5.82 7.56
CA PHE A 252 -17.96 5.64 7.51
C PHE A 252 -18.32 4.16 7.38
N ASP A 253 -19.20 3.69 8.25
CA ASP A 253 -19.69 2.32 8.28
C ASP A 253 -21.09 2.27 7.63
N PHE A 254 -21.22 1.51 6.55
CA PHE A 254 -22.49 1.32 5.84
C PHE A 254 -23.41 0.30 6.51
N LEU A 255 -22.91 -0.46 7.50
CA LEU A 255 -23.68 -1.51 8.15
C LEU A 255 -24.97 -0.95 8.75
N GLY A 256 -26.09 -1.57 8.41
CA GLY A 256 -27.41 -1.19 8.88
C GLY A 256 -28.10 -0.09 8.06
N PHE A 257 -27.45 0.45 7.02
CA PHE A 257 -28.09 1.33 6.06
C PHE A 257 -28.67 0.54 4.88
N SER A 258 -29.84 0.91 4.43
CA SER A 258 -30.45 0.38 3.22
C SER A 258 -31.29 1.44 2.51
N VAL A 259 -31.55 1.20 1.24
CA VAL A 259 -32.44 2.02 0.43
C VAL A 259 -33.61 1.20 -0.11
N VAL A 260 -34.72 1.85 -0.34
CA VAL A 260 -35.82 1.30 -1.16
C VAL A 260 -35.64 1.91 -2.56
N VAL A 261 -35.41 1.06 -3.53
CA VAL A 261 -35.33 1.43 -4.96
C VAL A 261 -36.67 1.07 -5.60
N LYS A 262 -37.33 2.05 -6.20
CA LYS A 262 -38.58 1.87 -6.97
C LYS A 262 -38.25 2.01 -8.46
N TYR A 263 -38.73 1.03 -9.21
CA TYR A 263 -38.52 0.95 -10.67
C TYR A 263 -39.75 1.41 -11.46
N ASP A 264 -39.58 1.55 -12.77
CA ASP A 264 -40.66 1.99 -13.69
C ASP A 264 -41.77 0.95 -13.92
N ASP A 265 -41.49 -0.33 -13.71
CA ASP A 265 -42.46 -1.41 -13.67
C ASP A 265 -43.27 -1.45 -12.34
N ASN A 266 -43.05 -0.48 -11.44
CA ASN A 266 -43.57 -0.35 -10.09
C ASN A 266 -43.09 -1.44 -9.10
N SER A 267 -42.14 -2.25 -9.47
CA SER A 267 -41.47 -3.12 -8.50
C SER A 267 -40.61 -2.29 -7.55
N GLU A 268 -40.40 -2.82 -6.35
CA GLU A 268 -39.56 -2.21 -5.32
C GLU A 268 -38.58 -3.25 -4.77
N LYS A 269 -37.34 -2.82 -4.52
CA LYS A 269 -36.32 -3.62 -3.86
C LYS A 269 -35.75 -2.86 -2.67
N THR A 270 -35.54 -3.57 -1.56
CA THR A 270 -34.74 -3.03 -0.43
C THR A 270 -33.35 -3.53 -0.56
N ILE A 271 -32.39 -2.62 -0.70
CA ILE A 271 -31.00 -2.92 -1.00
C ILE A 271 -30.13 -2.40 0.15
N ALA A 272 -29.28 -3.25 0.73
CA ALA A 272 -28.30 -2.85 1.72
C ALA A 272 -27.23 -1.95 1.04
N LEU A 273 -26.86 -0.86 1.70
CA LEU A 273 -25.78 -0.01 1.23
C LEU A 273 -24.44 -0.56 1.67
N ASN A 274 -23.46 -0.50 0.78
CA ASN A 274 -22.08 -0.85 1.04
C ASN A 274 -21.14 0.03 0.19
N SER A 275 -19.83 -0.10 0.38
CA SER A 275 -18.82 0.70 -0.33
C SER A 275 -18.75 0.44 -1.85
N ASN A 276 -19.37 -0.65 -2.35
CA ASN A 276 -19.35 -0.99 -3.76
C ASN A 276 -20.54 -0.33 -4.51
N ASN A 277 -21.70 -0.23 -3.85
CA ASN A 277 -22.94 0.25 -4.47
C ASN A 277 -23.32 1.68 -4.03
N ALA A 278 -22.66 2.25 -3.02
CA ALA A 278 -23.01 3.55 -2.51
C ALA A 278 -21.78 4.43 -2.22
N ASN A 279 -22.00 5.73 -2.41
CA ASN A 279 -21.08 6.76 -1.95
C ASN A 279 -21.75 7.62 -0.88
N VAL A 280 -21.01 7.95 0.17
CA VAL A 280 -21.42 8.84 1.23
C VAL A 280 -20.97 10.28 0.94
N LYS A 281 -21.84 11.25 1.18
CA LYS A 281 -21.54 12.69 1.08
C LYS A 281 -21.80 13.39 2.41
N GLY A 282 -20.94 14.34 2.74
CA GLY A 282 -21.08 15.16 3.95
C GLY A 282 -20.54 14.52 5.22
N PHE A 283 -19.99 13.31 5.17
CA PHE A 283 -19.29 12.70 6.29
C PHE A 283 -17.84 13.25 6.35
N ASP A 284 -17.49 13.82 7.50
CA ASP A 284 -16.13 14.32 7.78
C ASP A 284 -15.77 13.99 9.22
N SER A 285 -14.96 12.97 9.40
CA SER A 285 -14.46 12.52 10.71
C SER A 285 -13.12 13.17 11.09
N SER A 286 -12.62 14.13 10.32
CA SER A 286 -11.33 14.79 10.64
C SER A 286 -11.38 15.66 11.89
N LYS A 287 -12.58 16.00 12.37
CA LYS A 287 -12.84 16.85 13.55
C LYS A 287 -14.15 16.47 14.23
N GLU A 288 -14.22 16.79 15.53
CA GLU A 288 -15.46 16.62 16.31
C GLU A 288 -16.59 17.53 15.84
N GLY A 289 -17.82 17.09 16.05
CA GLY A 289 -19.02 17.82 15.70
C GLY A 289 -20.14 16.94 15.19
N SER A 290 -21.17 17.58 14.64
CA SER A 290 -22.26 16.84 13.97
C SER A 290 -22.25 17.20 12.49
N CYS A 291 -22.45 16.21 11.65
CA CYS A 291 -22.61 16.41 10.22
C CYS A 291 -23.83 15.72 9.67
N THR A 292 -24.38 16.23 8.58
CA THR A 292 -25.50 15.63 7.86
C THR A 292 -24.94 14.81 6.71
N VAL A 293 -25.29 13.54 6.69
CA VAL A 293 -24.83 12.57 5.72
C VAL A 293 -25.96 12.24 4.75
N SER A 294 -25.64 12.27 3.47
CA SER A 294 -26.50 11.81 2.37
C SER A 294 -25.78 10.76 1.52
N PHE A 295 -26.56 10.04 0.72
CA PHE A 295 -26.05 8.92 -0.05
C PHE A 295 -26.29 9.10 -1.55
N VAL A 296 -25.45 8.45 -2.34
CA VAL A 296 -25.64 8.25 -3.77
C VAL A 296 -25.57 6.75 -4.02
N TYR A 297 -26.64 6.13 -4.51
CA TYR A 297 -26.72 4.72 -4.85
C TYR A 297 -26.62 4.56 -6.36
N ASN A 298 -25.61 3.84 -6.86
CA ASN A 298 -25.39 3.60 -8.28
C ASN A 298 -25.62 4.87 -9.15
N GLY A 299 -24.99 5.99 -8.78
CA GLY A 299 -25.14 7.27 -9.45
C GLY A 299 -26.40 8.06 -9.16
N ASN A 300 -27.43 7.45 -8.53
CA ASN A 300 -28.69 8.10 -8.21
C ASN A 300 -28.65 8.72 -6.81
N SER A 301 -29.11 9.96 -6.69
CA SER A 301 -29.26 10.62 -5.38
C SER A 301 -30.33 9.92 -4.55
N VAL A 302 -30.01 9.59 -3.32
CA VAL A 302 -30.91 8.98 -2.35
C VAL A 302 -31.74 10.08 -1.67
N GLU A 303 -33.06 9.93 -1.69
CA GLU A 303 -33.96 10.80 -0.94
C GLU A 303 -33.83 10.50 0.56
N GLY A 304 -33.57 11.53 1.36
CA GLY A 304 -33.35 11.44 2.80
C GLY A 304 -31.88 11.63 3.17
N SER A 305 -31.68 11.96 4.44
CA SER A 305 -30.35 12.16 5.05
C SER A 305 -30.40 11.79 6.51
N ILE A 306 -29.24 11.60 7.11
CA ILE A 306 -29.11 11.34 8.55
C ILE A 306 -28.15 12.33 9.18
N SER A 307 -28.32 12.58 10.47
CA SER A 307 -27.33 13.27 11.28
C SER A 307 -26.46 12.25 11.99
N VAL A 308 -25.16 12.41 11.91
CA VAL A 308 -24.17 11.62 12.66
C VAL A 308 -23.38 12.55 13.57
N VAL A 309 -22.90 12.00 14.69
CA VAL A 309 -22.10 12.73 15.68
C VAL A 309 -20.69 12.17 15.66
N ILE A 310 -19.71 13.06 15.56
CA ILE A 310 -18.29 12.73 15.65
C ILE A 310 -17.80 13.20 17.02
N SER A 311 -17.44 12.25 17.88
CA SER A 311 -16.86 12.51 19.19
C SER A 311 -15.33 12.55 19.13
N PRO A 312 -14.65 13.20 20.10
CA PRO A 312 -13.20 13.04 20.25
C PRO A 312 -12.80 11.57 20.26
N SER A 313 -11.63 11.24 19.74
CA SER A 313 -11.15 9.86 19.80
C SER A 313 -10.94 9.45 21.26
N SER A 314 -11.60 8.37 21.67
CA SER A 314 -11.43 7.79 23.03
C SER A 314 -10.20 6.89 23.12
N LYS A 315 -9.57 6.56 22.01
CA LYS A 315 -8.43 5.64 21.95
C LYS A 315 -7.15 6.38 22.34
N GLU A 316 -6.52 5.94 23.43
CA GLU A 316 -5.28 6.56 23.92
C GLU A 316 -4.16 6.54 22.89
N TYR A 317 -4.03 5.45 22.10
CA TYR A 317 -3.03 5.40 21.03
C TYR A 317 -3.22 6.50 19.99
N LYS A 318 -4.48 6.82 19.65
CA LYS A 318 -4.79 7.85 18.67
C LYS A 318 -4.35 9.23 19.14
N LYS A 319 -4.62 9.54 20.38
CA LYS A 319 -4.17 10.77 21.03
C LYS A 319 -2.64 10.88 21.02
N LEU A 320 -1.95 9.81 21.42
CA LEU A 320 -0.49 9.76 21.42
C LEU A 320 0.08 9.91 20.01
N LEU A 321 -0.57 9.30 19.00
CA LEU A 321 -0.17 9.39 17.62
C LEU A 321 -0.33 10.81 17.06
N ASP A 322 -1.50 11.44 17.30
CA ASP A 322 -1.78 12.80 16.86
C ASP A 322 -0.83 13.81 17.53
N GLU A 323 -0.58 13.70 18.85
CA GLU A 323 0.42 14.49 19.56
C GLU A 323 1.82 14.30 18.96
N GLY A 324 2.19 13.07 18.59
CA GLY A 324 3.48 12.78 17.94
C GLY A 324 3.61 13.44 16.57
N ILE A 325 2.55 13.38 15.77
CA ILE A 325 2.52 14.03 14.45
C ILE A 325 2.63 15.55 14.58
N ASP A 326 1.90 16.16 15.50
CA ASP A 326 1.96 17.61 15.76
C ASP A 326 3.36 18.04 16.18
N LEU A 327 4.01 17.28 17.08
CA LEU A 327 5.40 17.54 17.48
C LEU A 327 6.37 17.47 16.29
N LEU A 328 6.19 16.50 15.39
CA LEU A 328 7.00 16.41 14.17
C LEU A 328 6.79 17.63 13.25
N LEU A 329 5.55 18.10 13.13
CA LEU A 329 5.21 19.31 12.34
C LEU A 329 5.81 20.58 12.96
N ASP A 330 5.92 20.63 14.28
CA ASP A 330 6.54 21.72 15.04
C ASP A 330 8.08 21.66 15.05
N GLY A 331 8.70 20.65 14.43
CA GLY A 331 10.15 20.48 14.39
C GLY A 331 10.75 19.86 15.64
N LYS A 332 9.93 19.30 16.53
CA LYS A 332 10.34 18.58 17.74
C LYS A 332 10.44 17.07 17.45
N TYR A 333 11.43 16.73 16.62
CA TYR A 333 11.48 15.40 16.00
C TYR A 333 11.68 14.26 17.00
N ASP A 334 12.57 14.39 17.98
CA ASP A 334 12.82 13.34 18.98
C ASP A 334 11.57 13.07 19.84
N GLU A 335 10.93 14.15 20.32
CA GLU A 335 9.69 14.05 21.11
C GLU A 335 8.55 13.44 20.28
N GLY A 336 8.45 13.82 19.00
CA GLY A 336 7.45 13.28 18.08
C GLY A 336 7.61 11.78 17.85
N VAL A 337 8.85 11.33 17.61
CA VAL A 337 9.17 9.90 17.46
C VAL A 337 8.83 9.12 18.74
N ASP A 338 9.16 9.64 19.91
CA ASP A 338 8.86 8.96 21.19
C ASP A 338 7.36 8.83 21.43
N LYS A 339 6.57 9.83 21.04
CA LYS A 339 5.10 9.75 21.10
C LYS A 339 4.54 8.72 20.15
N ILE A 340 5.05 8.63 18.92
CA ILE A 340 4.65 7.62 17.94
C ILE A 340 4.98 6.20 18.44
N ARG A 341 6.16 6.00 19.04
CA ARG A 341 6.50 4.73 19.71
C ARG A 341 5.53 4.40 20.85
N SER A 342 5.16 5.40 21.63
CA SER A 342 4.20 5.23 22.72
C SER A 342 2.81 4.85 22.20
N ALA A 343 2.38 5.43 21.07
CA ALA A 343 1.14 5.06 20.42
C ALA A 343 1.15 3.59 19.93
N TYR A 344 2.24 3.16 19.29
CA TYR A 344 2.43 1.77 18.86
C TYR A 344 2.41 0.78 20.03
N ASN A 345 3.13 1.11 21.12
CA ASN A 345 3.16 0.27 22.32
C ASN A 345 1.82 0.22 23.05
N ASN A 346 0.97 1.25 22.89
CA ASN A 346 -0.37 1.28 23.47
C ASN A 346 -1.34 0.38 22.71
N GLU A 347 -1.34 0.44 21.38
CA GLU A 347 -2.16 -0.40 20.52
C GLU A 347 -1.43 -0.68 19.20
N GLU A 348 -1.11 -1.95 18.94
CA GLU A 348 -0.50 -2.42 17.70
C GLU A 348 -1.60 -2.66 16.65
N ASN A 349 -1.81 -1.68 15.77
CA ASN A 349 -2.70 -1.77 14.62
C ASN A 349 -1.99 -1.27 13.34
N ASP A 350 -2.63 -1.35 12.19
CA ASP A 350 -2.00 -1.01 10.91
C ASP A 350 -1.58 0.46 10.83
N GLU A 351 -2.35 1.38 11.46
CA GLU A 351 -2.02 2.81 11.51
C GLU A 351 -0.76 3.04 12.36
N THR A 352 -0.72 2.51 13.57
CA THR A 352 0.42 2.67 14.47
C THR A 352 1.66 1.96 13.96
N LYS A 353 1.54 0.77 13.31
CA LYS A 353 2.63 0.07 12.64
C LYS A 353 3.26 0.92 11.54
N MET A 354 2.44 1.55 10.72
CA MET A 354 2.92 2.41 9.63
C MET A 354 3.73 3.59 10.17
N TYR A 355 3.18 4.34 11.12
CA TYR A 355 3.87 5.50 11.69
C TYR A 355 5.09 5.10 12.52
N TYR A 356 5.03 3.99 13.24
CA TYR A 356 6.17 3.44 13.97
C TYR A 356 7.32 3.07 13.03
N ALA A 357 7.03 2.35 11.94
CA ALA A 357 8.05 2.02 10.95
C ALA A 357 8.70 3.26 10.33
N LEU A 358 7.93 4.31 10.05
CA LEU A 358 8.45 5.59 9.55
C LEU A 358 9.32 6.29 10.61
N ALA A 359 8.92 6.25 11.87
CA ALA A 359 9.68 6.83 12.98
C ALA A 359 11.02 6.09 13.19
N GLU A 360 11.01 4.75 13.15
CA GLU A 360 12.22 3.93 13.25
C GLU A 360 13.18 4.18 12.08
N LEU A 361 12.66 4.27 10.85
CA LEU A 361 13.48 4.62 9.70
C LEU A 361 14.17 5.99 9.86
N ALA A 362 13.46 6.97 10.42
CA ALA A 362 14.05 8.29 10.69
C ALA A 362 15.18 8.20 11.74
N THR A 363 15.04 7.35 12.76
CA THR A 363 16.03 7.20 13.82
C THR A 363 17.25 6.37 13.45
N ILE A 364 17.19 5.56 12.38
CA ILE A 364 18.37 4.83 11.87
C ILE A 364 19.54 5.80 11.62
N SER A 365 19.25 7.01 11.15
CA SER A 365 20.29 8.01 10.89
C SER A 365 21.04 8.49 12.14
N THR A 366 20.52 8.25 13.32
CA THR A 366 21.12 8.60 14.63
C THR A 366 21.60 7.37 15.42
N ASP A 367 21.53 6.18 14.80
CA ASP A 367 21.97 4.93 15.41
C ASP A 367 23.49 4.93 15.67
N GLU A 368 23.90 4.32 16.79
CA GLU A 368 25.31 4.24 17.19
C GLU A 368 26.18 3.52 16.16
N ASN A 369 25.65 2.53 15.45
CA ASN A 369 26.38 1.83 14.40
C ASN A 369 26.62 2.72 13.19
N VAL A 370 25.64 3.56 12.83
CA VAL A 370 25.81 4.57 11.76
C VAL A 370 26.86 5.59 12.18
N ALA A 371 26.79 6.09 13.41
CA ALA A 371 27.79 7.00 13.95
C ALA A 371 29.19 6.38 13.92
N ASN A 372 29.34 5.11 14.29
CA ASN A 372 30.60 4.38 14.27
C ASN A 372 31.15 4.18 12.84
N ILE A 373 30.27 3.87 11.87
CA ILE A 373 30.66 3.77 10.46
C ILE A 373 31.16 5.12 9.96
N LEU A 374 30.45 6.20 10.23
CA LEU A 374 30.84 7.55 9.82
C LEU A 374 32.16 7.98 10.46
N LYS A 375 32.33 7.69 11.75
CA LYS A 375 33.58 7.97 12.47
C LYS A 375 34.76 7.18 11.90
N ASN A 376 34.61 5.86 11.75
CA ASN A 376 35.73 4.98 11.41
C ASN A 376 36.09 5.02 9.94
N ASN A 377 35.12 5.23 9.04
CA ASN A 377 35.33 5.16 7.61
C ASN A 377 35.42 6.55 6.94
N PHE A 378 34.83 7.57 7.55
CA PHE A 378 34.72 8.91 6.98
C PHE A 378 35.30 10.00 7.87
N GLY A 379 35.89 9.65 9.03
CA GLY A 379 36.57 10.59 9.92
C GLY A 379 35.64 11.59 10.63
N VAL A 380 34.34 11.33 10.69
CA VAL A 380 33.38 12.20 11.37
C VAL A 380 33.54 12.07 12.88
N ALA A 381 34.23 13.03 13.51
CA ALA A 381 34.60 12.94 14.94
C ALA A 381 33.42 13.04 15.91
N SER A 382 32.40 13.80 15.53
CA SER A 382 31.18 13.98 16.33
C SER A 382 29.96 13.79 15.41
N TYR A 383 29.08 12.88 15.79
CA TYR A 383 27.84 12.62 15.07
C TYR A 383 26.67 12.63 16.06
N PRO A 384 25.56 13.32 15.76
CA PRO A 384 24.49 13.48 16.72
C PRO A 384 23.74 12.20 16.98
N SER A 385 23.47 11.92 18.27
CA SER A 385 22.65 10.81 18.73
C SER A 385 21.14 11.15 18.80
N LYS A 386 20.79 12.35 18.39
CA LYS A 386 19.41 12.85 18.40
C LYS A 386 19.02 13.39 17.05
N LEU A 387 17.81 13.06 16.64
CA LEU A 387 17.27 13.44 15.34
C LEU A 387 17.15 14.96 15.16
N ASN A 388 16.76 15.69 16.21
CA ASN A 388 16.72 17.14 16.20
C ASN A 388 18.09 17.77 15.88
N ALA A 389 19.12 17.30 16.55
CA ALA A 389 20.47 17.81 16.32
C ALA A 389 20.98 17.48 14.92
N LEU A 390 20.63 16.31 14.39
CA LEU A 390 20.95 15.91 13.04
C LEU A 390 20.28 16.81 12.00
N ILE A 391 18.96 17.01 12.11
CA ILE A 391 18.15 17.76 11.14
C ILE A 391 18.47 19.26 11.20
N ASN A 392 18.71 19.80 12.40
CA ASN A 392 19.04 21.22 12.58
C ASN A 392 20.49 21.55 12.20
N GLY A 393 21.32 20.54 11.94
CA GLY A 393 22.69 20.73 11.53
C GLY A 393 23.59 21.35 12.61
N GLU A 394 23.18 21.35 13.89
CA GLU A 394 23.96 21.95 14.99
C GLU A 394 25.33 21.32 15.14
N TRP A 395 25.43 20.01 14.91
CA TRP A 395 26.68 19.26 14.95
C TRP A 395 27.68 19.67 13.85
N LEU A 396 27.17 20.20 12.73
CA LEU A 396 28.03 20.70 11.65
C LEU A 396 28.75 22.00 12.05
N LYS A 397 28.14 22.80 12.92
CA LYS A 397 28.77 24.02 13.45
C LYS A 397 29.99 23.65 14.29
N ASP A 398 29.83 22.72 15.24
CA ASP A 398 30.94 22.24 16.07
C ASP A 398 32.00 21.55 15.24
N TYR A 399 31.61 20.80 14.20
CA TYR A 399 32.52 20.16 13.26
C TYR A 399 33.28 21.21 12.43
N ALA A 400 32.58 22.21 11.94
CA ALA A 400 33.20 23.29 11.19
C ALA A 400 34.18 24.10 12.07
N GLU A 401 33.82 24.42 13.32
CA GLU A 401 34.63 25.15 14.25
C GLU A 401 35.87 24.37 14.72
N THR A 402 35.72 23.05 14.92
CA THR A 402 36.82 22.19 15.41
C THR A 402 37.66 21.54 14.32
N ALA A 403 37.08 21.25 13.16
CA ALA A 403 37.75 20.58 12.04
C ALA A 403 38.44 21.52 11.07
N TRP A 404 37.98 22.77 11.00
CA TRP A 404 38.45 23.76 10.02
C TRP A 404 39.16 24.95 10.69
N THR A 405 40.29 24.71 11.30
CA THR A 405 41.01 25.77 12.04
C THR A 405 41.78 26.75 11.16
N ASP A 406 42.12 26.41 9.94
CA ASP A 406 42.87 27.30 9.05
C ASP A 406 42.33 27.25 7.62
N VAL A 407 41.86 28.37 7.13
CA VAL A 407 41.52 28.59 5.73
C VAL A 407 42.75 29.25 5.06
N TYR A 408 43.38 28.59 4.13
CA TYR A 408 44.44 29.16 3.34
C TYR A 408 43.95 29.60 1.97
N THR A 409 44.11 30.86 1.66
CA THR A 409 44.00 31.36 0.28
C THR A 409 45.39 31.31 -0.35
N LEU A 410 45.59 30.52 -1.39
CA LEU A 410 46.79 30.54 -2.19
C LEU A 410 46.86 31.80 -3.04
N LYS A 411 47.01 32.94 -2.41
CA LYS A 411 47.21 34.22 -3.14
C LYS A 411 48.59 34.36 -3.75
N ASP A 412 49.55 33.59 -3.30
CA ASP A 412 50.99 33.71 -3.66
C ASP A 412 51.51 32.53 -4.47
N ALA A 413 50.64 31.68 -5.02
CA ALA A 413 51.09 30.66 -5.95
C ALA A 413 51.37 31.32 -7.29
N GLU A 414 52.60 31.10 -7.81
CA GLU A 414 53.06 31.64 -9.11
C GLU A 414 52.25 31.14 -10.32
N ASN A 415 51.15 30.46 -10.11
CA ASN A 415 50.30 29.89 -11.14
C ASN A 415 48.92 30.50 -11.05
N SER A 416 48.55 31.31 -12.02
CA SER A 416 47.29 32.08 -12.07
C SER A 416 46.02 31.23 -12.03
N ASP A 417 46.08 29.92 -12.26
CA ASP A 417 44.95 29.03 -12.26
C ASP A 417 44.49 28.62 -10.84
N TYR A 418 45.21 29.04 -9.81
CA TYR A 418 44.92 28.69 -8.41
C TYR A 418 44.36 29.85 -7.57
N ASP A 419 44.25 31.04 -8.13
CA ASP A 419 43.93 32.29 -7.39
C ASP A 419 42.50 32.33 -6.80
N SER A 420 41.60 31.40 -7.15
CA SER A 420 40.25 31.34 -6.67
C SER A 420 39.93 30.14 -5.78
N ARG A 421 40.94 29.33 -5.43
CA ARG A 421 40.71 28.09 -4.68
C ARG A 421 40.83 28.28 -3.18
N ILE A 422 39.86 27.83 -2.45
CA ILE A 422 39.83 27.82 -0.99
C ILE A 422 40.33 26.46 -0.50
N PHE A 423 41.40 26.45 0.30
CA PHE A 423 41.98 25.26 0.90
C PHE A 423 41.52 25.14 2.36
N TYR A 424 41.04 24.01 2.73
CA TYR A 424 40.62 23.70 4.10
C TYR A 424 41.60 22.68 4.70
N ARG A 425 42.07 22.95 5.92
CA ARG A 425 42.87 22.01 6.69
C ARG A 425 41.97 21.26 7.66
N VAL A 426 41.89 19.93 7.57
CA VAL A 426 41.28 19.09 8.58
C VAL A 426 42.20 19.05 9.80
N SER A 427 41.81 19.70 10.88
CA SER A 427 42.53 19.60 12.15
C SER A 427 42.02 18.39 12.91
N GLY A 428 42.89 17.44 13.23
CA GLY A 428 42.45 16.28 14.01
C GLY A 428 43.51 15.26 14.34
N THR A 429 44.72 15.37 13.79
CA THR A 429 45.85 14.54 14.20
C THR A 429 47.00 15.44 14.62
N GLU A 430 47.17 15.64 15.92
CA GLU A 430 48.46 16.11 16.45
C GLU A 430 49.46 14.98 16.23
N SER A 431 50.10 14.96 15.07
CA SER A 431 51.31 14.20 14.89
C SER A 431 52.49 15.15 15.18
N SER A 432 53.34 14.72 16.11
CA SER A 432 54.56 15.44 16.49
C SER A 432 55.63 15.46 15.40
N ASN A 433 55.37 14.91 14.24
CA ASN A 433 56.26 14.91 13.07
C ASN A 433 55.71 15.82 11.98
N TYR A 434 56.38 16.92 11.78
CA TYR A 434 56.06 18.00 10.86
C TYR A 434 55.89 17.60 9.38
N ASN A 435 56.11 16.35 9.05
CA ASN A 435 56.14 15.88 7.66
C ASN A 435 55.06 14.92 7.21
N ASP A 436 54.21 14.39 8.12
CA ASP A 436 53.50 13.19 7.69
C ASP A 436 51.96 13.28 7.54
N ASP A 437 51.24 14.26 8.13
CA ASP A 437 49.80 14.10 8.17
C ASP A 437 48.93 15.34 7.90
N ARG A 438 49.43 16.29 7.11
CA ARG A 438 48.62 17.46 6.74
C ARG A 438 48.02 17.30 5.36
N VAL A 439 46.82 16.77 5.30
CA VAL A 439 46.05 16.73 4.07
C VAL A 439 45.31 18.05 3.91
N ALA A 440 45.74 18.88 2.95
CA ALA A 440 44.89 19.98 2.52
C ALA A 440 43.95 19.45 1.43
N VAL A 441 42.69 19.45 1.68
CA VAL A 441 41.65 19.15 0.68
C VAL A 441 41.24 20.48 0.10
N SER A 442 41.55 20.73 -1.18
CA SER A 442 40.99 21.86 -1.90
C SER A 442 39.70 21.40 -2.57
N CYS A 443 38.62 21.99 -2.20
CA CYS A 443 37.36 21.76 -2.86
C CYS A 443 37.02 22.98 -3.72
N VAL A 444 37.00 22.81 -5.04
CA VAL A 444 36.58 23.86 -5.97
C VAL A 444 35.17 23.57 -6.40
N LEU A 445 34.25 24.53 -6.14
CA LEU A 445 32.97 24.57 -6.80
C LEU A 445 33.22 25.15 -8.21
N ASP A 446 32.93 24.38 -9.25
CA ASP A 446 32.88 24.90 -10.60
C ASP A 446 31.67 25.80 -10.84
N GLU A 447 31.55 26.38 -12.02
CA GLU A 447 30.45 27.27 -12.39
C GLU A 447 29.08 26.60 -12.31
N ASP A 448 29.02 25.26 -12.34
CA ASP A 448 27.81 24.43 -12.22
C ASP A 448 27.53 23.97 -10.78
N ASN A 449 28.29 24.44 -9.78
CA ASN A 449 28.27 23.98 -8.39
C ASN A 449 28.59 22.47 -8.20
N GLU A 450 29.42 21.90 -9.04
CA GLU A 450 29.95 20.57 -8.90
C GLU A 450 31.34 20.59 -8.29
N TRP A 451 31.65 19.63 -7.41
CA TRP A 451 32.99 19.48 -6.83
C TRP A 451 33.88 18.80 -7.84
N SER A 452 34.87 19.53 -8.37
CA SER A 452 35.64 19.00 -9.49
C SER A 452 36.93 18.30 -9.13
N GLU A 453 37.65 18.63 -8.06
CA GLU A 453 38.88 17.92 -7.65
C GLU A 453 39.31 18.28 -6.22
N ALA A 454 39.93 17.30 -5.52
CA ALA A 454 40.64 17.55 -4.27
C ALA A 454 42.13 17.35 -4.47
N TYR A 455 42.94 18.35 -4.13
CA TYR A 455 44.38 18.30 -4.26
C TYR A 455 45.05 18.18 -2.90
N ARG A 456 46.14 17.43 -2.87
CA ARG A 456 47.00 17.30 -1.70
C ARG A 456 48.16 18.29 -1.76
N TYR A 457 48.42 18.90 -0.63
CA TYR A 457 49.63 19.64 -0.39
C TYR A 457 50.68 18.68 0.21
N TYR A 458 51.92 18.66 -0.31
CA TYR A 458 53.06 17.77 0.04
C TYR A 458 53.11 16.38 -0.61
N GLY A 459 52.80 16.27 -1.90
CA GLY A 459 53.30 15.16 -2.72
C GLY A 459 52.60 13.84 -2.66
N TYR A 460 51.38 13.85 -2.19
CA TYR A 460 50.46 12.70 -2.29
C TYR A 460 49.15 13.12 -2.94
N ASP A 461 48.74 12.42 -3.96
CA ASP A 461 47.53 12.75 -4.72
C ASP A 461 46.30 12.06 -4.09
N PHE A 462 45.35 12.82 -3.59
CA PHE A 462 44.03 12.32 -3.31
C PHE A 462 43.09 12.73 -4.44
N TYR A 463 42.53 11.76 -5.12
CA TYR A 463 41.47 11.98 -6.08
C TYR A 463 40.14 11.68 -5.40
N ILE A 464 39.31 12.69 -5.16
CA ILE A 464 37.92 12.52 -4.92
C ILE A 464 37.21 12.70 -6.27
N LYS A 465 37.14 11.61 -7.04
CA LYS A 465 36.37 11.61 -8.27
C LYS A 465 34.88 11.53 -7.92
N ASP A 466 34.10 12.50 -8.40
CA ASP A 466 32.63 12.42 -8.51
C ASP A 466 31.84 12.30 -7.21
N ILE A 467 32.18 13.06 -6.17
CA ILE A 467 31.23 13.25 -5.07
C ILE A 467 30.17 14.24 -5.53
N LYS A 468 29.07 13.74 -6.12
CA LYS A 468 27.84 14.51 -6.30
C LYS A 468 27.20 14.68 -4.94
N LEU A 469 27.39 15.83 -4.32
CA LEU A 469 26.66 16.20 -3.11
C LEU A 469 25.17 16.35 -3.47
N SER A 470 24.30 15.72 -2.68
CA SER A 470 22.86 15.92 -2.83
C SER A 470 22.50 17.40 -2.63
N PRO A 471 21.37 17.88 -3.15
CA PRO A 471 20.92 19.27 -2.91
C PRO A 471 20.82 19.65 -1.43
N LEU A 472 20.67 18.67 -0.54
CA LEU A 472 20.69 18.85 0.92
C LEU A 472 22.08 19.16 1.44
N SER A 473 23.10 18.45 0.97
CA SER A 473 24.49 18.71 1.38
C SER A 473 25.02 20.06 0.86
N ARG A 474 24.47 20.59 -0.24
CA ARG A 474 24.78 21.94 -0.76
C ARG A 474 24.25 23.09 0.11
N GLN A 475 23.28 22.83 1.00
CA GLN A 475 22.77 23.84 1.95
C GLN A 475 23.64 24.00 3.19
N PHE A 476 24.65 23.15 3.39
CA PHE A 476 25.49 23.10 4.57
C PHE A 476 26.95 23.46 4.30
N VAL A 477 27.28 23.99 3.13
CA VAL A 477 28.60 24.52 2.78
C VAL A 477 28.58 26.03 2.59
#